data_226c13a23af5c17b1df79ead20e670c1
#
_entry.id   226c13a23af5c17b1df79ead20e670c1
#
_cell.length_a   1.000
_cell.length_b   1.000
_cell.length_c   1.000
_cell.angle_alpha   90.00
_cell.angle_beta   90.00
_cell.angle_gamma   90.00
#
_symmetry.space_group_name_H-M   'P 1'
#
loop_
_entity.id
_entity.type
_entity.pdbx_description
1 polymer ?
#
loop_
_entity_poly.entity_id
_entity_poly.type
_entity_poly.pdbx_seq_one_letter_code
_entity_poly.pdbx_strand_id
1 'polypeptide(L)'
;MVLLIVVVTIIVFILVDFSLRVYFQRKQELKLKKEREAALDIGLKLDFSEEAKTLKRVEVKDPKARILAVDDEAIILDSFRKILVVAGYSIDTVEKGREALGLILKRDYDFVFTDLKM
;
A
#
# COMPACT_ATOMS: atom_id res chain seq x y z
N MET A 1 12.94 45.51 -27.97
CA MET A 1 12.64 45.75 -26.55
C MET A 1 11.34 45.09 -26.09
N VAL A 2 10.23 45.34 -26.75
CA VAL A 2 8.93 44.78 -26.37
C VAL A 2 8.94 43.22 -26.40
N LEU A 3 9.56 42.66 -27.42
CA LEU A 3 9.65 41.19 -27.57
C LEU A 3 10.45 40.55 -26.44
N LEU A 4 11.50 41.20 -25.97
CA LEU A 4 12.33 40.72 -24.87
C LEU A 4 11.56 40.74 -23.53
N ILE A 5 10.77 41.78 -23.29
CA ILE A 5 9.91 41.90 -22.11
C ILE A 5 8.84 40.81 -22.11
N VAL A 6 8.21 40.55 -23.26
CA VAL A 6 7.21 39.50 -23.40
C VAL A 6 7.82 38.11 -23.13
N VAL A 7 9.00 37.81 -23.66
CA VAL A 7 9.70 36.54 -23.42
C VAL A 7 10.06 36.36 -21.95
N VAL A 8 10.58 37.41 -21.30
CA VAL A 8 10.93 37.39 -19.87
C VAL A 8 9.68 37.13 -19.00
N THR A 9 8.55 37.82 -19.31
CA THR A 9 7.30 37.58 -18.56
C THR A 9 6.78 36.17 -18.72
N ILE A 10 6.86 35.58 -19.91
CA ILE A 10 6.46 34.19 -20.14
C ILE A 10 7.34 33.21 -19.33
N ILE A 11 8.66 33.41 -19.33
CA ILE A 11 9.62 32.58 -18.58
C ILE A 11 9.32 32.68 -17.08
N VAL A 12 9.13 33.88 -16.55
CA VAL A 12 8.79 34.08 -15.12
C VAL A 12 7.47 33.36 -14.76
N PHE A 13 6.46 33.49 -15.64
CA PHE A 13 5.16 32.84 -15.44
C PHE A 13 5.30 31.30 -15.38
N ILE A 14 6.08 30.72 -16.29
CA ILE A 14 6.35 29.26 -16.31
C ILE A 14 7.10 28.82 -15.06
N LEU A 15 8.10 29.58 -14.61
CA LEU A 15 8.86 29.28 -13.40
C LEU A 15 7.99 29.32 -12.14
N VAL A 16 7.11 30.31 -12.03
CA VAL A 16 6.17 30.42 -10.91
C VAL A 16 5.18 29.25 -10.91
N ASP A 17 4.62 28.92 -12.06
CA ASP A 17 3.69 27.79 -12.20
C ASP A 17 4.36 26.46 -11.84
N PHE A 18 5.57 26.23 -12.32
CA PHE A 18 6.36 25.04 -11.97
C PHE A 18 6.67 24.99 -10.49
N SER A 19 7.07 26.08 -9.88
CA SER A 19 7.35 26.16 -8.44
C SER A 19 6.11 25.84 -7.59
N LEU A 20 4.95 26.36 -7.97
CA LEU A 20 3.68 26.07 -7.30
C LEU A 20 3.31 24.59 -7.41
N ARG A 21 3.48 23.99 -8.57
CA ARG A 21 3.21 22.54 -8.76
C ARG A 21 4.09 21.68 -7.87
N VAL A 22 5.38 21.97 -7.82
CA VAL A 22 6.33 21.24 -6.95
C VAL A 22 5.95 21.43 -5.48
N TYR A 23 5.59 22.64 -5.07
CA TYR A 23 5.15 22.93 -3.71
C TYR A 23 3.90 22.13 -3.31
N PHE A 24 2.89 22.10 -4.16
CA PHE A 24 1.66 21.34 -3.91
C PHE A 24 1.92 19.83 -3.85
N GLN A 25 2.76 19.31 -4.73
CA GLN A 25 3.14 17.90 -4.70
C GLN A 25 3.84 17.52 -3.38
N ARG A 26 4.80 18.32 -2.96
CA ARG A 26 5.50 18.09 -1.68
C ARG A 26 4.53 18.13 -0.49
N LYS A 27 3.59 19.05 -0.52
CA LYS A 27 2.57 19.16 0.54
C LYS A 27 1.68 17.91 0.61
N GLN A 28 1.28 17.37 -0.54
CA GLN A 28 0.50 16.14 -0.60
C GLN A 28 1.30 14.94 -0.11
N GLU A 29 2.55 14.81 -0.50
CA GLU A 29 3.42 13.72 -0.03
C GLU A 29 3.62 13.76 1.48
N LEU A 30 3.85 14.94 2.05
CA LEU A 30 3.97 15.12 3.50
C LEU A 30 2.68 14.75 4.23
N LYS A 31 1.53 15.11 3.68
CA LYS A 31 0.23 14.76 4.24
C LYS A 31 0.01 13.25 4.24
N LEU A 32 0.29 12.57 3.12
CA LEU A 32 0.21 11.12 3.01
C LEU A 32 1.17 10.43 3.98
N LYS A 33 2.38 10.94 4.12
CA LYS A 33 3.37 10.41 5.06
C LYS A 33 2.89 10.52 6.51
N LYS A 34 2.31 11.66 6.90
CA LYS A 34 1.73 11.86 8.23
C LYS A 34 0.57 10.91 8.49
N GLU A 35 -0.30 10.71 7.51
CA GLU A 35 -1.42 9.77 7.61
C GLU A 35 -0.93 8.34 7.79
N ARG A 36 0.11 7.93 7.08
CA ARG A 36 0.74 6.61 7.24
C ARG A 36 1.37 6.45 8.61
N GLU A 37 2.11 7.45 9.10
CA GLU A 37 2.71 7.41 10.43
C GLU A 37 1.65 7.36 11.53
N ALA A 38 0.56 8.10 11.39
CA ALA A 38 -0.57 8.06 12.33
C ALA A 38 -1.24 6.68 12.33
N ALA A 39 -1.45 6.07 11.16
CA ALA A 39 -2.00 4.72 11.04
C ALA A 39 -1.07 3.67 11.66
N LEU A 40 0.24 3.77 11.46
CA LEU A 40 1.24 2.91 12.09
C LEU A 40 1.25 3.06 13.61
N ASP A 41 1.17 4.29 14.11
CA ASP A 41 1.14 4.58 15.54
C ASP A 41 -0.11 4.01 16.23
N ILE A 42 -1.27 4.14 15.59
CA ILE A 42 -2.51 3.50 16.03
C ILE A 42 -2.36 1.98 16.03
N GLY A 43 -1.77 1.41 14.98
CA GLY A 43 -1.48 -0.02 14.88
C GLY A 43 -0.59 -0.53 16.01
N LEU A 44 0.44 0.24 16.37
CA LEU A 44 1.34 -0.09 17.47
C LEU A 44 0.66 0.00 18.84
N LYS A 45 -0.29 0.92 19.01
CA LYS A 45 -1.06 1.08 20.26
C LYS A 45 -2.10 0.00 20.49
N LEU A 46 -2.58 -0.64 19.43
CA LEU A 46 -3.61 -1.68 19.48
C LEU A 46 -3.07 -3.06 19.87
N ASP A 47 -1.89 -3.18 20.40
CA ASP A 47 -1.28 -4.44 20.87
C ASP A 47 -1.60 -5.64 19.96
N PHE A 48 -0.94 -5.70 18.80
CA PHE A 48 -1.02 -6.85 17.89
C PHE A 48 -0.13 -8.00 18.36
N SER A 49 -0.12 -8.27 19.66
CA SER A 49 0.66 -9.35 20.26
C SER A 49 0.11 -10.75 19.93
N GLU A 50 -1.10 -10.83 19.38
CA GLU A 50 -1.62 -12.07 18.85
C GLU A 50 -0.83 -12.46 17.61
N GLU A 51 -0.06 -13.52 17.72
CA GLU A 51 0.55 -14.17 16.57
C GLU A 51 -0.55 -14.53 15.56
N ALA A 52 -0.25 -14.41 14.28
CA ALA A 52 -1.19 -14.72 13.21
C ALA A 52 -1.50 -16.21 13.19
N LYS A 53 -2.45 -16.64 14.02
CA LYS A 53 -2.81 -18.06 14.26
C LYS A 53 -3.43 -18.72 13.04
N THR A 54 -4.12 -17.94 12.21
CA THR A 54 -4.77 -18.46 11.00
C THR A 54 -3.91 -18.33 9.76
N LEU A 55 -2.71 -17.78 9.91
CA LEU A 55 -1.80 -17.56 8.78
C LEU A 55 -1.41 -18.87 8.11
N LYS A 56 -1.69 -18.96 6.83
CA LYS A 56 -1.17 -19.97 5.92
C LYS A 56 -0.34 -19.30 4.84
N ARG A 57 0.89 -19.69 4.71
CA ARG A 57 1.84 -19.08 3.78
C ARG A 57 2.29 -20.09 2.75
N VAL A 58 2.25 -19.67 1.49
CA VAL A 58 2.86 -20.40 0.39
C VAL A 58 3.83 -19.47 -0.32
N GLU A 59 5.11 -19.79 -0.26
CA GLU A 59 6.14 -19.04 -0.94
C GLU A 59 6.53 -19.74 -2.22
N VAL A 60 6.55 -18.99 -3.32
CA VAL A 60 6.99 -19.45 -4.63
C VAL A 60 8.39 -18.90 -4.88
N LYS A 61 9.24 -19.70 -5.52
CA LYS A 61 10.57 -19.24 -5.95
C LYS A 61 10.40 -18.19 -7.04
N ASP A 62 11.04 -17.03 -6.88
CA ASP A 62 10.93 -15.89 -7.78
C ASP A 62 9.48 -15.46 -8.04
N PRO A 63 8.73 -15.02 -7.00
CA PRO A 63 7.33 -14.67 -7.16
C PRO A 63 7.16 -13.40 -8.01
N LYS A 64 6.13 -13.38 -8.84
CA LYS A 64 5.75 -12.19 -9.60
C LYS A 64 5.29 -11.05 -8.70
N ALA A 65 4.64 -11.38 -7.60
CA ALA A 65 4.21 -10.46 -6.56
C ALA A 65 3.92 -11.22 -5.27
N ARG A 66 3.88 -10.50 -4.16
CA ARG A 66 3.45 -11.02 -2.86
C ARG A 66 2.06 -10.52 -2.56
N ILE A 67 1.16 -11.44 -2.23
CA ILE A 67 -0.25 -11.15 -2.03
C ILE A 67 -0.65 -11.56 -0.62
N LEU A 68 -1.46 -10.72 0.02
CA LEU A 68 -2.13 -11.05 1.27
C LEU A 68 -3.64 -11.13 0.99
N ALA A 69 -4.25 -12.25 1.33
CA ALA A 69 -5.69 -12.45 1.21
C ALA A 69 -6.31 -12.62 2.59
N VAL A 70 -7.39 -11.91 2.83
CA VAL A 70 -8.12 -11.90 4.11
C VAL A 70 -9.58 -12.23 3.85
N ASP A 71 -10.05 -13.34 4.40
CA ASP A 71 -11.44 -13.74 4.31
C ASP A 71 -11.77 -14.64 5.51
N ASP A 72 -12.98 -14.53 6.04
CA ASP A 72 -13.44 -15.38 7.14
C ASP A 72 -13.76 -16.82 6.71
N GLU A 73 -13.92 -17.03 5.40
CA GLU A 73 -14.18 -18.37 4.84
C GLU A 73 -12.88 -19.04 4.37
N ALA A 74 -12.49 -20.10 5.06
CA ALA A 74 -11.28 -20.87 4.75
C ALA A 74 -11.29 -21.47 3.34
N ILE A 75 -12.46 -21.84 2.84
CA ILE A 75 -12.62 -22.41 1.49
C ILE A 75 -12.23 -21.41 0.41
N ILE A 76 -12.62 -20.14 0.58
CA ILE A 76 -12.28 -19.04 -0.36
C ILE A 76 -10.76 -18.80 -0.34
N LEU A 77 -10.15 -18.76 0.83
CA LEU A 77 -8.70 -18.60 0.96
C LEU A 77 -7.93 -19.75 0.33
N ASP A 78 -8.40 -20.96 0.49
CA ASP A 78 -7.78 -22.13 -0.13
C ASP A 78 -7.83 -22.06 -1.66
N SER A 79 -8.96 -21.63 -2.20
CA SER A 79 -9.12 -21.39 -3.65
C SER A 79 -8.16 -20.30 -4.15
N PHE A 80 -8.02 -19.21 -3.44
CA PHE A 80 -7.05 -18.15 -3.76
C PHE A 80 -5.62 -18.69 -3.78
N ARG A 81 -5.23 -19.47 -2.76
CA ARG A 81 -3.89 -20.04 -2.71
C ARG A 81 -3.61 -20.90 -3.93
N LYS A 82 -4.51 -21.79 -4.27
CA LYS A 82 -4.35 -22.72 -5.41
C LYS A 82 -4.19 -21.97 -6.73
N ILE A 83 -5.05 -20.99 -6.97
CA ILE A 83 -5.05 -20.22 -8.23
C ILE A 83 -3.79 -19.35 -8.35
N LEU A 84 -3.46 -18.63 -7.29
CA LEU A 84 -2.36 -17.65 -7.32
C LEU A 84 -0.99 -18.31 -7.32
N VAL A 85 -0.83 -19.41 -6.63
CA VAL A 85 0.43 -20.18 -6.65
C VAL A 85 0.72 -20.74 -8.04
N VAL A 86 -0.29 -21.28 -8.72
CA VAL A 86 -0.16 -21.75 -10.10
C VAL A 86 0.20 -20.60 -11.04
N ALA A 87 -0.33 -19.40 -10.79
CA ALA A 87 -0.01 -18.21 -11.57
C ALA A 87 1.39 -17.63 -11.27
N GLY A 88 2.09 -18.12 -10.26
CA GLY A 88 3.45 -17.67 -9.91
C GLY A 88 3.53 -16.59 -8.85
N TYR A 89 2.51 -16.44 -8.02
CA TYR A 89 2.48 -15.50 -6.90
C TYR A 89 2.74 -16.19 -5.57
N SER A 90 3.46 -15.51 -4.68
CA SER A 90 3.52 -15.90 -3.26
C SER A 90 2.30 -15.33 -2.55
N ILE A 91 1.67 -16.13 -1.70
CA ILE A 91 0.45 -15.73 -1.02
C ILE A 91 0.50 -16.07 0.47
N ASP A 92 0.10 -15.09 1.29
CA ASP A 92 -0.23 -15.27 2.69
C ASP A 92 -1.74 -15.13 2.84
N THR A 93 -2.38 -16.02 3.59
CA THR A 93 -3.82 -15.95 3.85
C THR A 93 -4.09 -15.96 5.34
N VAL A 94 -5.02 -15.12 5.77
CA VAL A 94 -5.49 -15.06 7.17
C VAL A 94 -7.01 -14.95 7.19
N GLU A 95 -7.61 -15.44 8.27
CA GLU A 95 -9.06 -15.42 8.43
C GLU A 95 -9.56 -14.18 9.17
N LYS A 96 -8.68 -13.45 9.84
CA LYS A 96 -9.05 -12.27 10.63
C LYS A 96 -8.34 -11.01 10.14
N GLY A 97 -9.09 -9.92 10.06
CA GLY A 97 -8.56 -8.61 9.68
C GLY A 97 -7.45 -8.10 10.60
N ARG A 98 -7.54 -8.40 11.90
CA ARG A 98 -6.50 -8.06 12.89
C ARG A 98 -5.15 -8.70 12.57
N GLU A 99 -5.15 -9.96 12.22
CA GLU A 99 -3.95 -10.69 11.81
C GLU A 99 -3.36 -10.10 10.53
N ALA A 100 -4.21 -9.72 9.58
CA ALA A 100 -3.80 -9.06 8.35
C ALA A 100 -3.10 -7.73 8.62
N LEU A 101 -3.62 -6.91 9.51
CA LEU A 101 -2.99 -5.64 9.88
C LEU A 101 -1.60 -5.86 10.48
N GLY A 102 -1.45 -6.83 11.36
CA GLY A 102 -0.15 -7.19 11.93
C GLY A 102 0.86 -7.62 10.87
N LEU A 103 0.43 -8.38 9.88
CA LEU A 103 1.29 -8.81 8.76
C LEU A 103 1.68 -7.67 7.84
N ILE A 104 0.76 -6.76 7.53
CA ILE A 104 1.02 -5.58 6.70
C ILE A 104 2.08 -4.69 7.34
N LEU A 105 2.09 -4.58 8.66
CA LEU A 105 3.09 -3.80 9.39
C LEU A 105 4.48 -4.45 9.40
N LYS A 106 4.54 -5.76 9.30
CA LYS A 106 5.80 -6.53 9.38
C LYS A 106 6.40 -6.90 8.02
N ARG A 107 5.58 -6.97 6.99
CA ARG A 107 5.98 -7.44 5.65
C ARG A 107 5.46 -6.54 4.57
N ASP A 108 6.19 -6.50 3.45
CA ASP A 108 5.78 -5.79 2.26
C ASP A 108 4.94 -6.70 1.37
N TYR A 109 3.72 -6.27 1.08
CA TYR A 109 2.83 -6.93 0.12
C TYR A 109 2.57 -6.00 -1.07
N ASP A 110 2.53 -6.59 -2.25
CA ASP A 110 2.20 -5.85 -3.46
C ASP A 110 0.69 -5.65 -3.61
N PHE A 111 -0.10 -6.64 -3.17
CA PHE A 111 -1.55 -6.60 -3.20
C PHE A 111 -2.15 -7.17 -1.92
N VAL A 112 -3.26 -6.58 -1.51
CA VAL A 112 -4.07 -7.07 -0.38
C VAL A 112 -5.51 -7.23 -0.84
N PHE A 113 -6.03 -8.44 -0.75
CA PHE A 113 -7.44 -8.74 -1.02
C PHE A 113 -8.17 -8.97 0.29
N THR A 114 -9.24 -8.24 0.51
CA THR A 114 -10.05 -8.36 1.72
C THR A 114 -11.54 -8.35 1.38
N ASP A 115 -12.31 -9.15 2.10
CA ASP A 115 -13.76 -9.12 2.02
C ASP A 115 -14.28 -7.93 2.84
N LEU A 116 -15.17 -7.14 2.21
CA LEU A 116 -15.78 -5.96 2.84
C LEU A 116 -16.85 -6.30 3.87
N LYS A 117 -17.31 -7.55 3.91
CA LYS A 117 -18.38 -8.00 4.82
C LYS A 117 -17.89 -8.66 6.10
N MET A 118 -16.60 -8.64 6.34
CA MET A 118 -16.04 -9.17 7.57
C MET A 118 -16.36 -8.34 8.81
#